data_2197a2cdc8b56600e5af2ea5624f6039
#
_entry.id   2197a2cdc8b56600e5af2ea5624f6039
#
_cell.length_a   1.000
_cell.length_b   1.000
_cell.length_c   1.000
_cell.angle_alpha   90.00
_cell.angle_beta   90.00
_cell.angle_gamma   90.00
#
_symmetry.space_group_name_H-M   'P 1'
#
loop_
_entity.id
_entity.type
_entity.pdbx_description
1 polymer ?
#
loop_
_entity_poly.entity_id
_entity_poly.type
_entity_poly.pdbx_seq_one_letter_code
_entity_poly.pdbx_strand_id
1 'polypeptide(L)'
;MNSKIIEYLRKAGYNPYNDFYPIIETWLNLWKGKTDFHKYKVVYDDKTYEREMYSLGMPKRIAEDWASICWSEKDTIKTSPKNQKYLDNKLQEIKFNKQLVLAIEKSAYSGTCGAVLRVKNIKKFGDELVTDKFSKYDLILMKADQIIPLRVEHGKIIDCAFVSETRIQSKKVYYIEIHELVRRKAEDGEEYETYKIKNVYIDGEGKEVEKKGILKEYYTNSDIALFSILTPPIDNPYPEANGLGFSVYGNAIDQIYACDTAYHNFVMDYYLGGKKVFYNKKLTRRDDKGNIIYPDDVSKQQFQIVGDEMENVNADGLVHEYNPDLRIEDNKSGLQFFLDLLSFKCGLGTKYYQFDGSSGVVTATQYMGDRQDLTINAKKYRENVDEFVENICAGILLLGRLLFKENVNEKDKIEVINTDGFLVSEEDLKERYIEEIAQGLRSKTSYMVRFMGMTEEEAKQELARINEEDSLSSLGLTNEDEGN
;
A
#
# COMPACT_ATOMS: atom_id res chain seq x y z
N MET A 1 -2.37 20.10 -1.70
CA MET A 1 -3.64 20.34 -2.46
C MET A 1 -3.56 21.67 -3.22
N ASN A 2 -4.15 21.78 -4.41
CA ASN A 2 -4.16 23.04 -5.16
C ASN A 2 -5.15 24.04 -4.50
N SER A 3 -4.66 25.22 -4.09
CA SER A 3 -5.47 26.26 -3.43
C SER A 3 -6.67 26.73 -4.27
N LYS A 4 -6.56 26.69 -5.61
CA LYS A 4 -7.63 27.10 -6.53
C LYS A 4 -8.83 26.14 -6.51
N ILE A 5 -8.60 24.85 -6.25
CA ILE A 5 -9.67 23.87 -6.09
C ILE A 5 -10.44 24.14 -4.80
N ILE A 6 -9.75 24.39 -3.70
CA ILE A 6 -10.35 24.74 -2.42
C ILE A 6 -11.16 26.05 -2.53
N GLU A 7 -10.59 27.06 -3.22
CA GLU A 7 -11.29 28.33 -3.46
C GLU A 7 -12.57 28.14 -4.30
N TYR A 8 -12.50 27.29 -5.34
CA TYR A 8 -13.67 26.93 -6.16
C TYR A 8 -14.76 26.28 -5.30
N LEU A 9 -14.41 25.27 -4.51
CA LEU A 9 -15.37 24.56 -3.64
C LEU A 9 -16.02 25.52 -2.61
N ARG A 10 -15.24 26.44 -2.04
CA ARG A 10 -15.79 27.47 -1.13
C ARG A 10 -16.78 28.41 -1.83
N LYS A 11 -16.48 28.83 -3.06
CA LYS A 11 -17.43 29.63 -3.89
C LYS A 11 -18.68 28.84 -4.25
N ALA A 12 -18.57 27.51 -4.39
CA ALA A 12 -19.71 26.63 -4.63
C ALA A 12 -20.53 26.31 -3.37
N GLY A 13 -20.20 26.91 -2.21
CA GLY A 13 -20.95 26.78 -0.95
C GLY A 13 -20.47 25.66 -0.02
N TYR A 14 -19.36 24.98 -0.34
CA TYR A 14 -18.73 23.99 0.53
C TYR A 14 -17.73 24.64 1.49
N ASN A 15 -17.40 23.96 2.59
CA ASN A 15 -16.42 24.45 3.54
C ASN A 15 -15.28 23.43 3.77
N PRO A 16 -14.46 23.13 2.74
CA PRO A 16 -13.39 22.15 2.85
C PRO A 16 -12.26 22.68 3.75
N TYR A 17 -11.71 21.78 4.60
CA TYR A 17 -10.48 22.02 5.33
C TYR A 17 -9.26 21.86 4.39
N ASN A 18 -8.18 22.60 4.65
CA ASN A 18 -6.98 22.57 3.81
C ASN A 18 -5.69 22.30 4.61
N ASP A 19 -5.71 22.47 5.91
CA ASP A 19 -4.51 22.56 6.74
C ASP A 19 -3.83 21.19 6.98
N PHE A 20 -4.53 20.11 6.71
CA PHE A 20 -3.99 18.76 6.83
C PHE A 20 -3.19 18.27 5.60
N TYR A 21 -3.40 18.84 4.42
CA TYR A 21 -2.71 18.39 3.19
C TYR A 21 -1.18 18.54 3.21
N PRO A 22 -0.55 19.52 3.88
CA PRO A 22 0.90 19.55 4.01
C PRO A 22 1.47 18.33 4.73
N ILE A 23 0.74 17.77 5.71
CA ILE A 23 1.13 16.55 6.43
C ILE A 23 1.06 15.35 5.49
N ILE A 24 -0.03 15.23 4.72
CA ILE A 24 -0.16 14.19 3.68
C ILE A 24 0.98 14.30 2.66
N GLU A 25 1.34 15.51 2.24
CA GLU A 25 2.44 15.74 1.29
C GLU A 25 3.79 15.26 1.86
N THR A 26 4.03 15.45 3.16
CA THR A 26 5.21 14.92 3.84
C THR A 26 5.26 13.38 3.73
N TRP A 27 4.16 12.69 4.01
CA TRP A 27 4.09 11.23 3.87
C TRP A 27 4.31 10.77 2.43
N LEU A 28 3.70 11.46 1.46
CA LEU A 28 3.87 11.17 0.04
C LEU A 28 5.32 11.35 -0.43
N ASN A 29 6.01 12.37 0.08
CA ASN A 29 7.41 12.63 -0.25
C ASN A 29 8.34 11.57 0.36
N LEU A 30 8.07 11.14 1.60
CA LEU A 30 8.76 10.01 2.22
C LEU A 30 8.58 8.72 1.40
N TRP A 31 7.34 8.42 0.97
CA TRP A 31 7.06 7.24 0.13
C TRP A 31 7.80 7.28 -1.22
N LYS A 32 7.94 8.48 -1.82
CA LYS A 32 8.72 8.67 -3.06
C LYS A 32 10.23 8.65 -2.83
N GLY A 33 10.71 8.64 -1.59
CA GLY A 33 12.13 8.76 -1.24
C GLY A 33 12.72 10.15 -1.47
N LYS A 34 11.89 11.18 -1.63
CA LYS A 34 12.33 12.56 -1.91
C LYS A 34 11.99 13.47 -0.75
N THR A 35 12.95 13.72 0.14
CA THR A 35 12.80 14.63 1.28
C THR A 35 13.98 15.58 1.38
N ASP A 36 13.75 16.76 1.95
CA ASP A 36 14.83 17.73 2.18
C ASP A 36 15.80 17.28 3.26
N PHE A 37 15.39 16.37 4.15
CA PHE A 37 16.24 15.75 5.16
C PHE A 37 17.49 15.08 4.54
N HIS A 38 17.36 14.47 3.36
CA HIS A 38 18.47 13.76 2.71
C HIS A 38 19.50 14.70 2.07
N LYS A 39 19.19 15.98 1.90
CA LYS A 39 20.09 16.96 1.30
C LYS A 39 20.97 17.60 2.35
N TYR A 40 22.27 17.58 2.13
CA TYR A 40 23.23 18.24 3.02
C TYR A 40 24.32 18.96 2.22
N LYS A 41 24.94 19.93 2.86
CA LYS A 41 25.98 20.74 2.26
C LYS A 41 27.34 20.37 2.84
N VAL A 42 28.32 20.20 1.98
CA VAL A 42 29.72 20.00 2.35
C VAL A 42 30.50 21.20 1.83
N VAL A 43 31.30 21.82 2.71
CA VAL A 43 32.20 22.89 2.33
C VAL A 43 33.60 22.31 2.15
N TYR A 44 34.18 22.50 0.98
CA TYR A 44 35.55 22.11 0.68
C TYR A 44 36.18 23.17 -0.21
N ASP A 45 37.41 23.65 0.17
CA ASP A 45 38.17 24.66 -0.55
C ASP A 45 37.32 25.91 -0.86
N ASP A 46 36.66 26.46 0.19
CA ASP A 46 35.75 27.63 0.13
C ASP A 46 34.55 27.48 -0.85
N LYS A 47 34.33 26.30 -1.35
CA LYS A 47 33.18 25.96 -2.19
C LYS A 47 32.19 25.09 -1.44
N THR A 48 30.89 25.38 -1.65
CA THR A 48 29.81 24.60 -1.09
C THR A 48 29.32 23.61 -2.13
N TYR A 49 29.29 22.34 -1.75
CA TYR A 49 28.78 21.24 -2.58
C TYR A 49 27.50 20.70 -1.94
N GLU A 50 26.43 20.58 -2.72
CA GLU A 50 25.22 19.87 -2.30
C GLU A 50 25.40 18.38 -2.53
N ARG A 51 25.07 17.58 -1.53
CA ARG A 51 25.10 16.12 -1.55
C ARG A 51 23.78 15.57 -1.05
N GLU A 52 23.51 14.34 -1.40
CA GLU A 52 22.29 13.63 -1.00
C GLU A 52 22.67 12.36 -0.23
N MET A 53 21.98 12.12 0.89
CA MET A 53 22.13 10.89 1.67
C MET A 53 21.52 9.70 0.93
N TYR A 54 22.08 8.54 1.15
CA TYR A 54 21.45 7.27 0.73
C TYR A 54 20.24 7.02 1.62
N SER A 55 19.11 6.65 1.00
CA SER A 55 17.88 6.24 1.69
C SER A 55 17.68 4.74 1.57
N LEU A 56 17.21 4.10 2.63
CA LEU A 56 16.82 2.70 2.66
C LEU A 56 15.46 2.46 2.01
N GLY A 57 14.65 3.51 1.84
CA GLY A 57 13.34 3.45 1.19
C GLY A 57 12.27 2.71 1.98
N MET A 58 12.39 2.63 3.30
CA MET A 58 11.48 1.90 4.19
C MET A 58 10.01 2.31 4.08
N PRO A 59 9.63 3.60 3.88
CA PRO A 59 8.21 3.98 3.76
C PRO A 59 7.46 3.23 2.67
N LYS A 60 8.11 3.01 1.52
CA LYS A 60 7.51 2.23 0.43
C LYS A 60 7.36 0.77 0.82
N ARG A 61 8.40 0.18 1.41
CA ARG A 61 8.39 -1.22 1.85
C ARG A 61 7.30 -1.49 2.89
N ILE A 62 7.15 -0.62 3.89
CA ILE A 62 6.12 -0.73 4.93
C ILE A 62 4.72 -0.73 4.32
N ALA A 63 4.45 0.15 3.33
CA ALA A 63 3.16 0.22 2.68
C ALA A 63 2.84 -1.05 1.85
N GLU A 64 3.84 -1.59 1.12
CA GLU A 64 3.73 -2.84 0.36
C GLU A 64 3.47 -4.04 1.29
N ASP A 65 4.16 -4.10 2.45
CA ASP A 65 3.98 -5.18 3.42
C ASP A 65 2.56 -5.15 4.02
N TRP A 66 2.06 -3.98 4.43
CA TRP A 66 0.69 -3.86 4.91
C TRP A 66 -0.34 -4.27 3.87
N ALA A 67 -0.14 -3.91 2.59
CA ALA A 67 -1.03 -4.34 1.51
C ALA A 67 -1.05 -5.86 1.34
N SER A 68 0.11 -6.50 1.44
CA SER A 68 0.25 -7.96 1.33
C SER A 68 -0.31 -8.72 2.54
N ILE A 69 -0.27 -8.10 3.74
CA ILE A 69 -0.81 -8.68 4.98
C ILE A 69 -2.34 -8.60 5.01
N CYS A 70 -2.91 -7.49 4.53
CA CYS A 70 -4.34 -7.22 4.67
C CYS A 70 -5.21 -7.90 3.61
N TRP A 71 -4.66 -8.31 2.47
CA TRP A 71 -5.42 -8.99 1.42
C TRP A 71 -4.62 -10.11 0.75
N SER A 72 -5.26 -11.25 0.58
CA SER A 72 -4.70 -12.45 -0.06
C SER A 72 -5.57 -12.86 -1.26
N GLU A 73 -4.98 -13.49 -2.27
CA GLU A 73 -5.72 -14.07 -3.39
C GLU A 73 -6.70 -15.19 -2.97
N LYS A 74 -6.53 -15.73 -1.76
CA LYS A 74 -7.40 -16.77 -1.18
C LYS A 74 -8.63 -16.19 -0.47
N ASP A 75 -8.66 -14.87 -0.25
CA ASP A 75 -9.81 -14.20 0.36
C ASP A 75 -10.97 -14.16 -0.63
N THR A 76 -12.19 -14.38 -0.15
CA THR A 76 -13.37 -14.51 -1.00
C THR A 76 -14.49 -13.59 -0.58
N ILE A 77 -15.27 -13.12 -1.55
CA ILE A 77 -16.44 -12.27 -1.34
C ILE A 77 -17.68 -13.09 -1.61
N LYS A 78 -18.59 -13.17 -0.64
CA LYS A 78 -19.85 -13.90 -0.75
C LYS A 78 -21.06 -12.98 -0.61
N THR A 79 -22.10 -13.29 -1.38
CA THR A 79 -23.39 -12.64 -1.31
C THR A 79 -24.51 -13.66 -1.62
N SER A 80 -25.76 -13.21 -1.77
CA SER A 80 -26.85 -14.09 -2.16
C SER A 80 -26.57 -14.81 -3.49
N PRO A 81 -27.05 -16.05 -3.68
CA PRO A 81 -26.83 -16.79 -4.94
C PRO A 81 -27.30 -16.04 -6.19
N LYS A 82 -28.30 -15.18 -6.04
CA LYS A 82 -28.83 -14.32 -7.11
C LYS A 82 -27.80 -13.30 -7.59
N ASN A 83 -27.07 -12.68 -6.66
CA ASN A 83 -26.10 -11.63 -6.92
C ASN A 83 -24.70 -12.18 -7.24
N GLN A 84 -24.34 -13.35 -6.69
CA GLN A 84 -22.98 -13.89 -6.70
C GLN A 84 -22.37 -13.92 -8.10
N LYS A 85 -23.05 -14.58 -9.03
CA LYS A 85 -22.53 -14.72 -10.40
C LYS A 85 -22.30 -13.37 -11.11
N TYR A 86 -23.21 -12.42 -10.89
CA TYR A 86 -23.07 -11.09 -11.48
C TYR A 86 -21.89 -10.37 -10.86
N LEU A 87 -21.79 -10.37 -9.53
CA LEU A 87 -20.72 -9.72 -8.79
C LEU A 87 -19.34 -10.29 -9.18
N ASP A 88 -19.17 -11.61 -9.20
CA ASP A 88 -17.91 -12.26 -9.58
C ASP A 88 -17.44 -11.83 -10.98
N ASN A 89 -18.36 -11.82 -11.95
CA ASN A 89 -18.04 -11.39 -13.31
C ASN A 89 -17.57 -9.92 -13.35
N LYS A 90 -18.19 -9.03 -12.55
CA LYS A 90 -17.83 -7.62 -12.53
C LYS A 90 -16.54 -7.35 -11.78
N LEU A 91 -16.31 -8.04 -10.67
CA LEU A 91 -15.03 -7.99 -9.93
C LEU A 91 -13.86 -8.48 -10.81
N GLN A 92 -14.08 -9.54 -11.60
CA GLN A 92 -13.09 -10.01 -12.56
C GLN A 92 -12.85 -8.98 -13.68
N GLU A 93 -13.91 -8.36 -14.24
CA GLU A 93 -13.83 -7.33 -15.28
C GLU A 93 -12.93 -6.16 -14.86
N ILE A 94 -13.09 -5.68 -13.63
CA ILE A 94 -12.29 -4.56 -13.08
C ILE A 94 -10.96 -5.00 -12.48
N LYS A 95 -10.61 -6.30 -12.49
CA LYS A 95 -9.42 -6.87 -11.85
C LYS A 95 -9.33 -6.49 -10.37
N PHE A 96 -10.42 -6.68 -9.66
CA PHE A 96 -10.64 -6.13 -8.32
C PHE A 96 -9.52 -6.47 -7.34
N ASN A 97 -9.09 -7.74 -7.23
CA ASN A 97 -8.01 -8.15 -6.31
C ASN A 97 -6.74 -7.31 -6.49
N LYS A 98 -6.34 -7.06 -7.74
CA LYS A 98 -5.17 -6.21 -8.02
C LYS A 98 -5.41 -4.76 -7.61
N GLN A 99 -6.61 -4.22 -7.85
CA GLN A 99 -6.96 -2.87 -7.45
C GLN A 99 -7.03 -2.72 -5.93
N LEU A 100 -7.54 -3.74 -5.24
CA LEU A 100 -7.66 -3.72 -3.78
C LEU A 100 -6.29 -3.67 -3.08
N VAL A 101 -5.32 -4.49 -3.52
CA VAL A 101 -3.95 -4.42 -3.01
C VAL A 101 -3.37 -3.01 -3.18
N LEU A 102 -3.57 -2.38 -4.35
CA LEU A 102 -3.13 -1.00 -4.59
C LEU A 102 -3.90 0.02 -3.74
N ALA A 103 -5.18 -0.23 -3.42
CA ALA A 103 -5.96 0.63 -2.54
C ALA A 103 -5.44 0.59 -1.10
N ILE A 104 -5.13 -0.61 -0.60
CA ILE A 104 -4.55 -0.80 0.74
C ILE A 104 -3.18 -0.13 0.81
N GLU A 105 -2.30 -0.35 -0.18
CA GLU A 105 -1.00 0.34 -0.23
C GLU A 105 -1.17 1.86 -0.21
N LYS A 106 -2.13 2.41 -1.02
CA LYS A 106 -2.41 3.86 -1.02
C LYS A 106 -2.88 4.37 0.34
N SER A 107 -3.78 3.66 1.00
CA SER A 107 -4.26 4.05 2.33
C SER A 107 -3.13 3.96 3.37
N ALA A 108 -2.28 2.94 3.29
CA ALA A 108 -1.15 2.77 4.19
C ALA A 108 -0.17 3.96 4.13
N TYR A 109 0.28 4.37 2.94
CA TYR A 109 1.25 5.45 2.84
C TYR A 109 0.66 6.86 2.92
N SER A 110 -0.57 7.09 2.44
CA SER A 110 -1.16 8.43 2.44
C SER A 110 -2.20 8.67 3.54
N GLY A 111 -2.47 7.65 4.37
CA GLY A 111 -3.49 7.67 5.42
C GLY A 111 -4.91 7.43 4.91
N THR A 112 -5.17 7.62 3.61
CA THR A 112 -6.52 7.45 3.04
C THR A 112 -6.43 7.04 1.58
N CYS A 113 -7.26 6.08 1.20
CA CYS A 113 -7.56 5.77 -0.21
C CYS A 113 -9.05 5.88 -0.45
N GLY A 114 -9.46 6.63 -1.48
CA GLY A 114 -10.81 6.63 -1.99
C GLY A 114 -10.91 5.76 -3.25
N ALA A 115 -11.93 4.94 -3.33
CA ALA A 115 -12.30 4.26 -4.56
C ALA A 115 -13.59 4.87 -5.09
N VAL A 116 -13.59 5.31 -6.34
CA VAL A 116 -14.76 5.87 -7.02
C VAL A 116 -15.17 4.93 -8.13
N LEU A 117 -16.40 4.45 -8.06
CA LEU A 117 -16.98 3.56 -9.04
C LEU A 117 -17.70 4.34 -10.13
N ARG A 118 -17.29 4.12 -11.38
CA ARG A 118 -17.85 4.77 -12.57
C ARG A 118 -18.22 3.74 -13.61
N VAL A 119 -19.02 4.16 -14.59
CA VAL A 119 -19.27 3.39 -15.81
C VAL A 119 -18.78 4.20 -17.01
N LYS A 120 -17.90 3.61 -17.80
CA LYS A 120 -17.40 4.20 -19.06
C LYS A 120 -18.38 3.95 -20.21
N ASN A 121 -18.33 4.80 -21.22
CA ASN A 121 -19.12 4.68 -22.46
C ASN A 121 -20.63 4.68 -22.23
N ILE A 122 -21.10 5.47 -21.26
CA ILE A 122 -22.53 5.74 -21.07
C ILE A 122 -23.00 6.73 -22.15
N LYS A 123 -24.14 6.47 -22.74
CA LYS A 123 -24.83 7.36 -23.66
C LYS A 123 -25.94 8.09 -22.94
N LYS A 124 -26.14 9.37 -23.25
CA LYS A 124 -27.28 10.14 -22.79
C LYS A 124 -28.36 10.12 -23.87
N PHE A 125 -29.57 9.71 -23.53
CA PHE A 125 -30.74 9.76 -24.40
C PHE A 125 -31.86 10.53 -23.67
N GLY A 126 -32.12 11.78 -24.04
CA GLY A 126 -32.93 12.69 -23.24
C GLY A 126 -32.27 12.94 -21.88
N ASP A 127 -33.00 12.66 -20.80
CA ASP A 127 -32.49 12.74 -19.43
C ASP A 127 -32.07 11.38 -18.84
N GLU A 128 -32.23 10.30 -19.60
CA GLU A 128 -31.86 8.95 -19.18
C GLU A 128 -30.42 8.62 -19.58
N LEU A 129 -29.75 7.86 -18.69
CA LEU A 129 -28.47 7.24 -18.95
C LEU A 129 -28.69 5.84 -19.51
N VAL A 130 -28.17 5.60 -20.71
CA VAL A 130 -28.32 4.32 -21.39
C VAL A 130 -26.94 3.66 -21.56
N THR A 131 -26.85 2.41 -21.15
CA THR A 131 -25.68 1.56 -21.36
C THR A 131 -25.84 0.71 -22.63
N ASP A 132 -24.70 0.35 -23.24
CA ASP A 132 -24.63 -0.56 -24.35
C ASP A 132 -23.53 -1.64 -24.09
N LYS A 133 -23.31 -2.52 -25.08
CA LYS A 133 -22.30 -3.59 -24.99
C LYS A 133 -20.86 -3.11 -24.77
N PHE A 134 -20.59 -1.81 -24.97
CA PHE A 134 -19.29 -1.19 -24.75
C PHE A 134 -19.18 -0.48 -23.40
N SER A 135 -20.29 -0.40 -22.66
CA SER A 135 -20.30 0.18 -21.32
C SER A 135 -19.63 -0.77 -20.34
N LYS A 136 -18.64 -0.27 -19.59
CA LYS A 136 -17.81 -1.05 -18.65
C LYS A 136 -17.67 -0.34 -17.33
N TYR A 137 -17.60 -1.12 -16.27
CA TYR A 137 -17.22 -0.63 -14.95
C TYR A 137 -15.78 -0.12 -14.94
N ASP A 138 -15.55 0.91 -14.17
CA ASP A 138 -14.22 1.49 -13.93
C ASP A 138 -14.10 1.85 -12.45
N LEU A 139 -13.11 1.27 -11.78
CA LEU A 139 -12.79 1.57 -10.39
C LEU A 139 -11.56 2.47 -10.36
N ILE A 140 -11.72 3.69 -9.87
CA ILE A 140 -10.65 4.68 -9.83
C ILE A 140 -10.19 4.87 -8.40
N LEU A 141 -8.91 4.60 -8.15
CA LEU A 141 -8.31 4.74 -6.84
C LEU A 141 -7.68 6.12 -6.69
N MET A 142 -8.12 6.84 -5.66
CA MET A 142 -7.63 8.17 -5.30
C MET A 142 -6.81 8.10 -4.01
N LYS A 143 -5.66 8.75 -3.96
CA LYS A 143 -4.88 8.91 -2.74
C LYS A 143 -5.34 10.14 -1.95
N ALA A 144 -4.95 10.27 -0.71
CA ALA A 144 -5.45 11.27 0.22
C ALA A 144 -5.39 12.73 -0.30
N ASP A 145 -4.35 13.10 -1.07
CA ASP A 145 -4.22 14.44 -1.66
C ASP A 145 -5.18 14.72 -2.83
N GLN A 146 -5.99 13.75 -3.21
CA GLN A 146 -7.03 13.84 -4.26
C GLN A 146 -8.45 13.76 -3.71
N ILE A 147 -8.61 13.61 -2.39
CA ILE A 147 -9.88 13.43 -1.68
C ILE A 147 -10.13 14.68 -0.84
N ILE A 148 -11.28 15.26 -0.98
CA ILE A 148 -11.69 16.45 -0.22
C ILE A 148 -13.01 16.14 0.49
N PRO A 149 -12.97 15.82 1.80
CA PRO A 149 -14.18 15.69 2.59
C PRO A 149 -14.98 17.00 2.62
N LEU A 150 -16.26 16.91 2.35
CA LEU A 150 -17.17 18.07 2.34
C LEU A 150 -18.11 18.03 3.55
N ARG A 151 -18.62 16.85 3.91
CA ARG A 151 -19.41 16.61 5.11
C ARG A 151 -18.95 15.31 5.77
N VAL A 152 -18.70 15.41 7.07
CA VAL A 152 -18.29 14.28 7.91
C VAL A 152 -19.25 14.16 9.08
N GLU A 153 -19.77 12.97 9.30
CA GLU A 153 -20.69 12.66 10.41
C GLU A 153 -20.13 11.45 11.17
N HIS A 154 -19.96 11.61 12.47
CA HIS A 154 -19.43 10.55 13.35
C HIS A 154 -18.10 9.92 12.85
N GLY A 155 -17.22 10.75 12.28
CA GLY A 155 -15.94 10.30 11.73
C GLY A 155 -16.01 9.68 10.32
N LYS A 156 -17.22 9.47 9.76
CA LYS A 156 -17.40 8.94 8.39
C LYS A 156 -17.61 10.07 7.40
N ILE A 157 -16.96 10.00 6.26
CA ILE A 157 -17.12 10.94 5.14
C ILE A 157 -18.41 10.58 4.40
N ILE A 158 -19.39 11.47 4.47
CA ILE A 158 -20.70 11.33 3.80
C ILE A 158 -20.68 12.01 2.45
N ASP A 159 -20.24 13.28 2.38
CA ASP A 159 -20.08 14.00 1.13
C ASP A 159 -18.61 14.22 0.84
N CYS A 160 -18.22 13.97 -0.40
CA CYS A 160 -16.83 14.00 -0.80
C CYS A 160 -16.65 14.56 -2.22
N ALA A 161 -15.58 15.33 -2.41
CA ALA A 161 -15.11 15.70 -3.74
C ALA A 161 -13.80 14.96 -4.08
N PHE A 162 -13.76 14.37 -5.26
CA PHE A 162 -12.61 13.65 -5.81
C PHE A 162 -11.99 14.47 -6.94
N VAL A 163 -10.67 14.67 -6.86
CA VAL A 163 -9.94 15.54 -7.78
C VAL A 163 -8.96 14.74 -8.63
N SER A 164 -9.07 14.88 -9.94
CA SER A 164 -8.13 14.29 -10.89
C SER A 164 -7.55 15.36 -11.81
N GLU A 165 -6.26 15.27 -12.09
CA GLU A 165 -5.63 16.09 -13.11
C GLU A 165 -5.84 15.46 -14.50
N THR A 166 -6.28 16.24 -15.47
CA THR A 166 -6.46 15.80 -16.86
C THR A 166 -6.07 16.92 -17.82
N ARG A 167 -6.14 16.65 -19.11
CA ARG A 167 -5.86 17.65 -20.17
C ARG A 167 -7.03 17.76 -21.11
N ILE A 168 -7.41 18.99 -21.42
CA ILE A 168 -8.37 19.31 -22.47
C ILE A 168 -7.67 20.23 -23.46
N GLN A 169 -7.60 19.83 -24.75
CA GLN A 169 -6.90 20.57 -25.79
C GLN A 169 -5.48 20.99 -25.37
N SER A 170 -4.71 20.04 -24.81
CA SER A 170 -3.35 20.22 -24.31
C SER A 170 -3.19 21.12 -23.06
N LYS A 171 -4.25 21.77 -22.58
CA LYS A 171 -4.24 22.55 -21.36
C LYS A 171 -4.50 21.65 -20.14
N LYS A 172 -3.74 21.88 -19.07
CA LYS A 172 -3.93 21.22 -17.78
C LYS A 172 -5.26 21.71 -17.17
N VAL A 173 -6.13 20.78 -16.80
CA VAL A 173 -7.38 21.05 -16.12
C VAL A 173 -7.58 20.06 -14.97
N TYR A 174 -8.34 20.47 -13.98
CA TYR A 174 -8.72 19.61 -12.85
C TYR A 174 -10.18 19.18 -13.04
N TYR A 175 -10.38 17.87 -12.99
CA TYR A 175 -11.72 17.29 -12.94
C TYR A 175 -12.08 17.06 -11.48
N ILE A 176 -13.22 17.60 -11.07
CA ILE A 176 -13.76 17.50 -9.72
C ILE A 176 -15.09 16.76 -9.82
N GLU A 177 -15.17 15.63 -9.15
CA GLU A 177 -16.39 14.83 -9.01
C GLU A 177 -16.88 14.93 -7.57
N ILE A 178 -18.07 15.50 -7.38
CA ILE A 178 -18.65 15.79 -6.06
C ILE A 178 -19.80 14.85 -5.83
N HIS A 179 -19.74 14.10 -4.74
CA HIS A 179 -20.80 13.22 -4.27
C HIS A 179 -21.43 13.83 -3.02
N GLU A 180 -22.74 14.11 -3.07
CA GLU A 180 -23.51 14.69 -1.98
C GLU A 180 -24.74 13.82 -1.68
N LEU A 181 -24.95 13.45 -0.42
CA LEU A 181 -26.17 12.81 0.03
C LEU A 181 -27.22 13.89 0.33
N VAL A 182 -28.29 13.89 -0.44
CA VAL A 182 -29.35 14.91 -0.37
C VAL A 182 -30.72 14.26 -0.14
N ARG A 183 -31.64 14.99 0.50
CA ARG A 183 -33.02 14.55 0.65
C ARG A 183 -33.87 15.07 -0.52
N ARG A 184 -34.67 14.19 -1.07
CA ARG A 184 -35.65 14.52 -2.12
C ARG A 184 -37.02 14.01 -1.74
N LYS A 185 -38.04 14.62 -2.33
CA LYS A 185 -39.44 14.16 -2.22
C LYS A 185 -39.80 13.34 -3.45
N ALA A 186 -40.34 12.16 -3.24
CA ALA A 186 -40.94 11.36 -4.27
C ALA A 186 -42.30 11.96 -4.72
N GLU A 187 -42.87 11.44 -5.80
CA GLU A 187 -44.15 11.91 -6.33
C GLU A 187 -45.33 11.72 -5.35
N ASP A 188 -45.24 10.74 -4.48
CA ASP A 188 -46.18 10.44 -3.39
C ASP A 188 -46.01 11.33 -2.14
N GLY A 189 -44.96 12.20 -2.13
CA GLY A 189 -44.67 13.12 -1.05
C GLY A 189 -43.74 12.54 0.03
N GLU A 190 -43.35 11.27 -0.05
CA GLU A 190 -42.39 10.68 0.86
C GLU A 190 -40.96 11.23 0.62
N GLU A 191 -40.23 11.48 1.73
CA GLU A 191 -38.86 11.95 1.65
C GLU A 191 -37.92 10.74 1.62
N TYR A 192 -36.97 10.77 0.69
CA TYR A 192 -35.91 9.75 0.59
C TYR A 192 -34.53 10.38 0.39
N GLU A 193 -33.50 9.69 0.83
CA GLU A 193 -32.11 10.10 0.66
C GLU A 193 -31.54 9.54 -0.64
N THR A 194 -30.78 10.35 -1.35
CA THR A 194 -30.14 9.96 -2.63
C THR A 194 -28.82 10.68 -2.81
N TYR A 195 -27.86 10.00 -3.40
CA TYR A 195 -26.64 10.66 -3.83
C TYR A 195 -26.87 11.49 -5.10
N LYS A 196 -26.43 12.74 -5.03
CA LYS A 196 -26.31 13.67 -6.13
C LYS A 196 -24.83 13.73 -6.55
N ILE A 197 -24.54 13.48 -7.81
CA ILE A 197 -23.18 13.51 -8.34
C ILE A 197 -23.06 14.70 -9.28
N LYS A 198 -22.05 15.57 -9.02
CA LYS A 198 -21.73 16.74 -9.86
C LYS A 198 -20.37 16.57 -10.48
N ASN A 199 -20.25 16.86 -11.77
CA ASN A 199 -19.02 16.77 -12.55
C ASN A 199 -18.59 18.14 -13.03
N VAL A 200 -17.44 18.62 -12.58
CA VAL A 200 -16.92 19.94 -12.90
C VAL A 200 -15.49 19.85 -13.42
N TYR A 201 -15.18 20.69 -14.41
CA TYR A 201 -13.82 20.89 -14.87
C TYR A 201 -13.40 22.32 -14.60
N ILE A 202 -12.23 22.53 -13.99
CA ILE A 202 -11.67 23.85 -13.75
C ILE A 202 -10.27 23.93 -14.34
N ASP A 203 -9.88 25.10 -14.81
CA ASP A 203 -8.51 25.38 -15.26
C ASP A 203 -7.57 25.68 -14.07
N GLY A 204 -6.32 26.00 -14.37
CA GLY A 204 -5.31 26.35 -13.35
C GLY A 204 -5.62 27.65 -12.57
N GLU A 205 -6.55 28.47 -13.04
CA GLU A 205 -7.00 29.70 -12.38
C GLU A 205 -8.28 29.48 -11.54
N GLY A 206 -8.88 28.29 -11.60
CA GLY A 206 -10.11 27.95 -10.88
C GLY A 206 -11.40 28.35 -11.63
N LYS A 207 -11.32 28.65 -12.94
CA LYS A 207 -12.49 28.92 -13.78
C LYS A 207 -13.04 27.63 -14.37
N GLU A 208 -14.36 27.51 -14.43
CA GLU A 208 -15.00 26.34 -15.06
C GLU A 208 -14.68 26.26 -16.55
N VAL A 209 -14.38 25.03 -17.00
CA VAL A 209 -14.12 24.68 -18.38
C VAL A 209 -15.20 23.73 -18.86
N GLU A 210 -15.86 24.07 -19.95
CA GLU A 210 -16.90 23.22 -20.50
C GLU A 210 -16.31 22.02 -21.27
N LYS A 211 -16.75 20.81 -20.93
CA LYS A 211 -16.41 19.57 -21.64
C LYS A 211 -17.68 18.95 -22.20
N LYS A 212 -17.75 18.85 -23.55
CA LYS A 212 -18.89 18.22 -24.22
C LYS A 212 -19.00 16.73 -23.88
N GLY A 213 -20.24 16.25 -23.79
CA GLY A 213 -20.53 14.83 -23.61
C GLY A 213 -20.45 14.29 -22.18
N ILE A 214 -20.41 15.19 -21.18
CA ILE A 214 -20.44 14.83 -19.77
C ILE A 214 -21.71 15.38 -19.12
N LEU A 215 -22.34 14.55 -18.30
CA LEU A 215 -23.42 14.99 -17.43
C LEU A 215 -22.87 15.88 -16.33
N LYS A 216 -23.33 17.13 -16.27
CA LYS A 216 -22.92 18.06 -15.22
C LYS A 216 -23.41 17.59 -13.84
N GLU A 217 -24.63 17.02 -13.81
CA GLU A 217 -25.28 16.61 -12.56
C GLU A 217 -26.26 15.47 -12.82
N TYR A 218 -26.34 14.52 -11.89
CA TYR A 218 -27.35 13.45 -11.89
C TYR A 218 -27.58 12.89 -10.49
N TYR A 219 -28.71 12.19 -10.29
CA TYR A 219 -29.09 11.54 -9.05
C TYR A 219 -29.01 10.02 -9.20
N THR A 220 -28.56 9.33 -8.16
CA THR A 220 -28.47 7.86 -8.16
C THR A 220 -29.78 7.19 -7.76
N ASN A 221 -30.75 7.95 -7.23
CA ASN A 221 -31.99 7.43 -6.64
C ASN A 221 -31.74 6.31 -5.60
N SER A 222 -30.65 6.43 -4.85
CA SER A 222 -30.24 5.52 -3.78
C SER A 222 -29.38 6.27 -2.75
N ASP A 223 -29.44 5.79 -1.53
CA ASP A 223 -28.61 6.20 -0.39
C ASP A 223 -27.20 5.52 -0.38
N ILE A 224 -26.97 4.59 -1.30
CA ILE A 224 -25.67 3.91 -1.45
C ILE A 224 -24.72 4.82 -2.23
N ALA A 225 -23.55 5.09 -1.65
CA ALA A 225 -22.49 5.86 -2.29
C ALA A 225 -21.85 5.08 -3.45
N LEU A 226 -21.49 5.78 -4.53
CA LEU A 226 -20.64 5.22 -5.59
C LEU A 226 -19.15 5.45 -5.31
N PHE A 227 -18.80 5.62 -4.06
CA PHE A 227 -17.42 5.66 -3.58
C PHE A 227 -17.30 4.93 -2.25
N SER A 228 -16.08 4.52 -1.94
CA SER A 228 -15.73 3.99 -0.63
C SER A 228 -14.40 4.59 -0.18
N ILE A 229 -14.24 4.78 1.12
CA ILE A 229 -13.04 5.34 1.72
C ILE A 229 -12.38 4.27 2.60
N LEU A 230 -11.10 4.04 2.38
CA LEU A 230 -10.28 3.15 3.18
C LEU A 230 -9.25 3.95 3.97
N THR A 231 -9.20 3.74 5.28
CA THR A 231 -8.20 4.31 6.18
C THR A 231 -7.54 3.21 7.01
N PRO A 232 -6.24 3.34 7.36
CA PRO A 232 -5.65 2.48 8.38
C PRO A 232 -6.39 2.61 9.72
N PRO A 233 -6.43 1.58 10.57
CA PRO A 233 -7.13 1.59 11.86
C PRO A 233 -6.32 2.33 12.94
N ILE A 234 -5.90 3.54 12.62
CA ILE A 234 -5.10 4.43 13.47
C ILE A 234 -5.87 5.74 13.61
N ASP A 235 -6.09 6.16 14.85
CA ASP A 235 -6.74 7.43 15.12
C ASP A 235 -5.88 8.59 14.61
N ASN A 236 -6.54 9.57 14.01
CA ASN A 236 -5.85 10.74 13.47
C ASN A 236 -5.85 11.86 14.53
N PRO A 237 -4.66 12.23 15.07
CA PRO A 237 -4.59 13.25 16.12
C PRO A 237 -4.84 14.68 15.62
N TYR A 238 -5.03 14.88 14.32
CA TYR A 238 -5.24 16.20 13.72
C TYR A 238 -6.72 16.47 13.49
N PRO A 239 -7.34 17.40 14.23
CA PRO A 239 -8.76 17.77 14.02
C PRO A 239 -9.05 18.25 12.60
N GLU A 240 -8.05 18.87 11.94
CA GLU A 240 -8.11 19.38 10.58
C GLU A 240 -8.18 18.29 9.51
N ALA A 241 -7.95 17.03 9.90
CA ALA A 241 -8.04 15.89 9.00
C ALA A 241 -9.46 15.66 8.47
N ASN A 242 -10.47 16.05 9.24
CA ASN A 242 -11.88 16.02 8.84
C ASN A 242 -12.27 14.67 8.19
N GLY A 243 -12.07 13.56 8.91
CA GLY A 243 -12.39 12.21 8.46
C GLY A 243 -11.33 11.55 7.58
N LEU A 244 -10.25 12.25 7.18
CA LEU A 244 -9.10 11.61 6.56
C LEU A 244 -8.29 10.85 7.61
N GLY A 245 -7.80 9.67 7.23
CA GLY A 245 -7.02 8.79 8.11
C GLY A 245 -5.56 9.22 8.29
N PHE A 246 -4.82 8.41 9.04
CA PHE A 246 -3.42 8.64 9.37
C PHE A 246 -2.53 7.57 8.73
N SER A 247 -1.36 7.96 8.18
CA SER A 247 -0.41 7.02 7.56
C SER A 247 0.13 6.02 8.57
N VAL A 248 0.32 4.76 8.15
CA VAL A 248 0.88 3.70 9.01
C VAL A 248 2.26 4.02 9.57
N TYR A 249 3.01 4.92 8.94
CA TYR A 249 4.29 5.42 9.41
C TYR A 249 4.27 6.91 9.80
N GLY A 250 3.07 7.50 9.91
CA GLY A 250 2.94 8.93 10.20
C GLY A 250 3.56 9.36 11.53
N ASN A 251 3.60 8.47 12.53
CA ASN A 251 4.24 8.68 13.83
C ASN A 251 5.65 8.08 13.93
N ALA A 252 6.23 7.61 12.83
CA ALA A 252 7.53 6.95 12.77
C ALA A 252 8.54 7.69 11.86
N ILE A 253 8.31 8.98 11.57
CA ILE A 253 9.14 9.76 10.65
C ILE A 253 10.58 9.85 11.15
N ASP A 254 10.79 10.10 12.46
CA ASP A 254 12.12 10.18 13.05
C ASP A 254 12.86 8.83 12.97
N GLN A 255 12.13 7.70 13.10
CA GLN A 255 12.71 6.36 12.96
C GLN A 255 13.11 6.06 11.51
N ILE A 256 12.35 6.56 10.53
CA ILE A 256 12.72 6.47 9.11
C ILE A 256 14.03 7.24 8.87
N TYR A 257 14.15 8.46 9.37
CA TYR A 257 15.36 9.26 9.25
C TYR A 257 16.56 8.64 9.97
N ALA A 258 16.33 8.00 11.12
CA ALA A 258 17.38 7.27 11.84
C ALA A 258 17.88 6.07 11.04
N CYS A 259 16.98 5.28 10.41
CA CYS A 259 17.36 4.19 9.51
C CYS A 259 18.17 4.69 8.31
N ASP A 260 17.72 5.76 7.66
CA ASP A 260 18.42 6.33 6.50
C ASP A 260 19.80 6.89 6.88
N THR A 261 19.91 7.53 8.05
CA THR A 261 21.18 8.02 8.58
C THR A 261 22.15 6.86 8.88
N ALA A 262 21.68 5.81 9.55
CA ALA A 262 22.50 4.63 9.85
C ALA A 262 22.96 3.93 8.57
N TYR A 263 22.06 3.77 7.60
CA TYR A 263 22.38 3.20 6.31
C TYR A 263 23.39 4.06 5.54
N HIS A 264 23.18 5.37 5.49
CA HIS A 264 24.11 6.29 4.84
C HIS A 264 25.50 6.19 5.47
N ASN A 265 25.60 6.23 6.81
CA ASN A 265 26.87 6.11 7.52
C ASN A 265 27.56 4.79 7.26
N PHE A 266 26.80 3.70 7.19
CA PHE A 266 27.34 2.39 6.85
C PHE A 266 27.95 2.37 5.43
N VAL A 267 27.25 2.93 4.44
CA VAL A 267 27.77 3.08 3.09
C VAL A 267 29.02 3.98 3.07
N MET A 268 28.99 5.10 3.83
CA MET A 268 30.12 6.02 3.89
C MET A 268 31.35 5.41 4.55
N ASP A 269 31.20 4.46 5.48
CA ASP A 269 32.34 3.70 6.03
C ASP A 269 33.10 2.95 4.95
N TYR A 270 32.44 2.38 3.95
CA TYR A 270 33.11 1.77 2.80
C TYR A 270 33.86 2.79 1.95
N TYR A 271 33.30 3.97 1.73
CA TYR A 271 33.97 5.05 0.99
C TYR A 271 35.18 5.61 1.75
N LEU A 272 35.01 5.85 3.05
CA LEU A 272 36.05 6.48 3.88
C LEU A 272 37.07 5.47 4.43
N GLY A 273 36.66 4.23 4.63
CA GLY A 273 37.51 3.14 5.15
C GLY A 273 38.46 2.52 4.10
N GLY A 274 38.40 2.98 2.86
CA GLY A 274 39.37 2.56 1.85
C GLY A 274 40.82 2.84 2.30
N LYS A 275 41.73 1.89 2.00
CA LYS A 275 43.16 2.05 2.28
C LYS A 275 43.68 3.39 1.75
N LYS A 276 44.34 4.16 2.60
CA LYS A 276 44.99 5.43 2.25
C LYS A 276 46.47 5.40 2.58
N VAL A 277 47.27 5.96 1.71
CA VAL A 277 48.72 6.07 1.93
C VAL A 277 49.05 7.54 1.93
N PHE A 278 49.50 8.03 3.11
CA PHE A 278 49.98 9.39 3.26
C PHE A 278 51.47 9.38 3.01
N TYR A 279 51.98 10.24 2.16
CA TYR A 279 53.39 10.33 1.87
C TYR A 279 53.86 11.77 1.82
N ASN A 280 55.14 11.97 2.13
CA ASN A 280 55.72 13.31 2.15
C ASN A 280 55.83 13.88 0.73
N LYS A 281 55.60 15.18 0.57
CA LYS A 281 55.64 15.93 -0.69
C LYS A 281 57.04 15.75 -1.39
N LYS A 282 58.08 15.49 -0.65
CA LYS A 282 59.42 15.21 -1.20
C LYS A 282 59.49 13.94 -2.04
N LEU A 283 58.55 13.01 -1.87
CA LEU A 283 58.42 11.76 -2.65
C LEU A 283 57.58 11.91 -3.92
N THR A 284 57.04 13.08 -4.19
CA THR A 284 56.19 13.28 -5.36
C THR A 284 56.98 13.45 -6.64
N ARG A 285 56.45 12.87 -7.74
CA ARG A 285 56.96 13.19 -9.09
C ARG A 285 56.54 14.60 -9.47
N ARG A 286 57.48 15.29 -10.15
CA ARG A 286 57.21 16.64 -10.68
C ARG A 286 57.38 16.62 -12.19
N ASP A 287 56.60 17.47 -12.87
CA ASP A 287 56.78 17.74 -14.29
C ASP A 287 58.02 18.59 -14.55
N ASP A 288 58.35 18.79 -15.81
CA ASP A 288 59.50 19.61 -16.24
C ASP A 288 59.37 21.10 -15.81
N LYS A 289 58.18 21.53 -15.36
CA LYS A 289 57.90 22.88 -14.85
C LYS A 289 57.90 22.93 -13.32
N GLY A 290 58.14 21.79 -12.64
CA GLY A 290 58.20 21.69 -11.20
C GLY A 290 56.84 21.48 -10.51
N ASN A 291 55.74 21.32 -11.26
CA ASN A 291 54.43 21.04 -10.68
C ASN A 291 54.29 19.56 -10.28
N ILE A 292 53.56 19.31 -9.18
CA ILE A 292 53.32 17.94 -8.72
C ILE A 292 52.38 17.23 -9.68
N ILE A 293 52.79 16.04 -10.14
CA ILE A 293 51.96 15.18 -10.93
C ILE A 293 51.06 14.39 -9.99
N TYR A 294 49.73 14.68 -10.03
CA TYR A 294 48.73 13.95 -9.28
C TYR A 294 48.30 12.69 -10.06
N PRO A 295 47.94 11.62 -9.36
CA PRO A 295 47.33 10.44 -10.01
C PRO A 295 45.95 10.77 -10.62
N ASP A 296 45.75 10.42 -11.88
CA ASP A 296 44.48 10.67 -12.60
C ASP A 296 43.43 9.58 -12.38
N ASP A 297 43.81 8.46 -11.81
CA ASP A 297 42.97 7.28 -11.64
C ASP A 297 42.40 7.22 -10.22
N VAL A 298 41.11 6.79 -10.10
CA VAL A 298 40.42 6.62 -8.80
C VAL A 298 41.18 5.65 -7.89
N SER A 299 41.78 4.58 -8.44
CA SER A 299 42.64 3.65 -7.70
C SER A 299 43.90 4.31 -7.14
N LYS A 300 44.35 5.41 -7.75
CA LYS A 300 45.51 6.19 -7.33
C LYS A 300 45.16 7.33 -6.35
N GLN A 301 43.87 7.63 -6.15
CA GLN A 301 43.41 8.61 -5.15
C GLN A 301 43.60 8.15 -3.71
N GLN A 302 44.02 6.90 -3.51
CA GLN A 302 44.40 6.37 -2.19
C GLN A 302 45.66 7.05 -1.61
N PHE A 303 46.40 7.81 -2.42
CA PHE A 303 47.62 8.49 -2.01
C PHE A 303 47.37 9.96 -1.75
N GLN A 304 47.67 10.44 -0.54
CA GLN A 304 47.53 11.82 -0.15
C GLN A 304 48.89 12.39 0.23
N ILE A 305 49.15 13.64 -0.20
CA ILE A 305 50.38 14.34 0.09
C ILE A 305 50.19 15.10 1.42
N VAL A 306 51.08 14.85 2.36
CA VAL A 306 51.15 15.60 3.62
C VAL A 306 52.28 16.62 3.54
N GLY A 307 52.08 17.83 4.09
CA GLY A 307 52.97 18.99 3.89
C GLY A 307 54.41 18.86 4.31
N ASP A 308 55.18 19.96 4.17
CA ASP A 308 56.64 20.03 4.26
C ASP A 308 57.21 19.94 5.70
N GLU A 309 56.38 20.00 6.76
CA GLU A 309 56.83 20.23 8.14
C GLU A 309 57.42 19.00 8.85
N MET A 310 57.53 17.87 8.18
CA MET A 310 58.22 16.68 8.74
C MET A 310 59.73 16.69 8.45
N GLU A 311 60.46 17.74 8.88
CA GLU A 311 61.88 17.84 8.62
C GLU A 311 62.79 16.84 9.41
N ASN A 312 62.24 16.18 10.45
CA ASN A 312 63.00 15.32 11.36
C ASN A 312 62.50 13.88 11.46
N VAL A 313 61.79 13.38 10.45
CA VAL A 313 61.27 11.98 10.50
C VAL A 313 62.24 11.03 9.79
N ASN A 314 62.61 9.95 10.48
CA ASN A 314 63.36 8.85 9.92
C ASN A 314 62.68 8.27 8.66
N ALA A 315 63.38 7.54 7.81
CA ALA A 315 62.86 7.01 6.53
C ALA A 315 61.49 6.31 6.64
N ASP A 316 61.17 5.72 7.78
CA ASP A 316 59.88 5.09 8.08
C ASP A 316 58.74 6.07 8.25
N GLY A 317 58.99 7.37 8.49
CA GLY A 317 57.95 8.42 8.61
C GLY A 317 57.58 9.16 7.31
N LEU A 318 58.25 8.81 6.20
CA LEU A 318 57.97 9.42 4.89
C LEU A 318 56.71 8.86 4.21
N VAL A 319 56.30 7.68 4.59
CA VAL A 319 55.09 7.00 4.08
C VAL A 319 54.30 6.44 5.27
N HIS A 320 53.05 6.82 5.41
CA HIS A 320 52.16 6.29 6.44
C HIS A 320 50.94 5.64 5.78
N GLU A 321 50.77 4.36 6.07
CA GLU A 321 49.62 3.60 5.60
C GLU A 321 48.48 3.68 6.63
N TYR A 322 47.31 4.09 6.19
CA TYR A 322 46.11 4.05 6.96
C TYR A 322 45.12 3.06 6.34
N ASN A 323 44.91 1.96 7.04
CA ASN A 323 44.02 0.88 6.61
C ASN A 323 43.12 0.50 7.81
N PRO A 324 42.07 1.27 8.11
CA PRO A 324 41.22 1.00 9.25
C PRO A 324 40.37 -0.26 9.00
N ASP A 325 40.08 -0.98 10.06
CA ASP A 325 39.09 -2.03 10.02
C ASP A 325 37.71 -1.42 9.78
N LEU A 326 36.92 -2.04 8.88
CA LEU A 326 35.55 -1.64 8.64
C LEU A 326 34.68 -2.07 9.83
N ARG A 327 33.88 -1.16 10.38
CA ARG A 327 32.96 -1.41 11.51
C ARG A 327 31.67 -2.11 11.06
N ILE A 328 31.79 -3.25 10.38
CA ILE A 328 30.65 -3.93 9.74
C ILE A 328 29.63 -4.37 10.78
N GLU A 329 30.06 -5.04 11.83
CA GLU A 329 29.16 -5.59 12.85
C GLU A 329 28.48 -4.49 13.68
N ASP A 330 29.19 -3.43 14.03
CA ASP A 330 28.63 -2.28 14.76
C ASP A 330 27.58 -1.55 13.92
N ASN A 331 27.87 -1.28 12.65
CA ASN A 331 26.95 -0.65 11.73
C ASN A 331 25.70 -1.52 11.46
N LYS A 332 25.89 -2.83 11.32
CA LYS A 332 24.81 -3.78 11.15
C LYS A 332 23.91 -3.82 12.38
N SER A 333 24.49 -3.92 13.58
CA SER A 333 23.75 -3.93 14.84
C SER A 333 22.97 -2.60 15.07
N GLY A 334 23.61 -1.48 14.76
CA GLY A 334 22.96 -0.15 14.87
C GLY A 334 21.79 -0.01 13.88
N LEU A 335 21.98 -0.40 12.63
CA LEU A 335 20.91 -0.37 11.62
C LEU A 335 19.75 -1.32 12.00
N GLN A 336 20.07 -2.54 12.49
CA GLN A 336 19.05 -3.50 12.93
C GLN A 336 18.20 -2.93 14.08
N PHE A 337 18.84 -2.26 15.07
CA PHE A 337 18.12 -1.63 16.17
C PHE A 337 17.10 -0.58 15.70
N PHE A 338 17.47 0.27 14.73
CA PHE A 338 16.55 1.27 14.18
C PHE A 338 15.44 0.62 13.35
N LEU A 339 15.70 -0.46 12.62
CA LEU A 339 14.68 -1.22 11.89
C LEU A 339 13.68 -1.91 12.82
N ASP A 340 14.15 -2.45 13.94
CA ASP A 340 13.28 -3.05 14.96
C ASP A 340 12.36 -1.99 15.59
N LEU A 341 12.90 -0.82 15.91
CA LEU A 341 12.12 0.31 16.42
C LEU A 341 11.12 0.84 15.40
N LEU A 342 11.52 0.93 14.13
CA LEU A 342 10.65 1.35 13.02
C LEU A 342 9.49 0.37 12.82
N SER A 343 9.77 -0.93 12.78
CA SER A 343 8.75 -1.95 12.59
C SER A 343 7.74 -1.97 13.75
N PHE A 344 8.21 -1.80 14.99
CA PHE A 344 7.34 -1.65 16.16
C PHE A 344 6.43 -0.42 16.05
N LYS A 345 6.98 0.74 15.69
CA LYS A 345 6.22 1.99 15.53
C LYS A 345 5.18 1.92 14.41
N CYS A 346 5.45 1.15 13.35
CA CYS A 346 4.54 0.94 12.23
C CYS A 346 3.51 -0.18 12.45
N GLY A 347 3.48 -0.79 13.65
CA GLY A 347 2.51 -1.81 14.01
C GLY A 347 2.80 -3.21 13.46
N LEU A 348 3.99 -3.43 12.89
CA LEU A 348 4.44 -4.73 12.36
C LEU A 348 5.06 -5.64 13.45
N GLY A 349 5.14 -5.15 14.69
CA GLY A 349 5.84 -5.80 15.78
C GLY A 349 7.35 -5.54 15.74
N THR A 350 8.05 -5.99 16.78
CA THR A 350 9.52 -6.00 16.81
C THR A 350 10.04 -7.11 15.90
N LYS A 351 11.24 -6.95 15.34
CA LYS A 351 11.92 -7.99 14.53
C LYS A 351 11.23 -8.37 13.20
N TYR A 352 10.36 -7.53 12.64
CA TYR A 352 9.75 -7.81 11.34
C TYR A 352 10.79 -7.71 10.20
N TYR A 353 11.68 -6.71 10.24
CA TYR A 353 12.75 -6.51 9.27
C TYR A 353 14.09 -7.03 9.81
N GLN A 354 14.31 -8.33 9.71
CA GLN A 354 15.58 -8.98 10.09
C GLN A 354 16.35 -9.45 8.86
N PHE A 355 17.65 -9.17 8.81
CA PHE A 355 18.53 -9.61 7.74
C PHE A 355 19.33 -10.88 8.08
N ASP A 356 19.45 -11.23 9.37
CA ASP A 356 20.13 -12.44 9.78
C ASP A 356 19.18 -13.64 9.86
N GLY A 357 19.26 -14.51 8.86
CA GLY A 357 18.57 -15.81 8.87
C GLY A 357 19.16 -16.85 9.86
N SER A 358 20.06 -16.44 10.75
CA SER A 358 20.73 -17.31 11.71
C SER A 358 19.93 -17.60 12.99
N SER A 359 18.67 -17.16 13.06
CA SER A 359 17.79 -17.60 14.14
C SER A 359 17.60 -19.11 14.03
N GLY A 360 18.12 -19.85 15.02
CA GLY A 360 17.93 -21.30 15.13
C GLY A 360 16.46 -21.69 14.99
N VAL A 361 16.19 -22.98 14.87
CA VAL A 361 14.83 -23.52 14.71
C VAL A 361 13.90 -22.87 15.74
N VAL A 362 13.13 -21.86 15.27
CA VAL A 362 12.13 -21.18 16.09
C VAL A 362 10.91 -22.08 16.12
N THR A 363 10.42 -22.43 17.30
CA THR A 363 9.19 -23.22 17.39
C THR A 363 7.99 -22.41 16.86
N ALA A 364 7.01 -23.08 16.26
CA ALA A 364 5.79 -22.42 15.76
C ALA A 364 5.14 -21.50 16.81
N THR A 365 5.13 -21.92 18.07
CA THR A 365 4.61 -21.13 19.20
C THR A 365 5.40 -19.83 19.42
N GLN A 366 6.72 -19.88 19.32
CA GLN A 366 7.58 -18.72 19.50
C GLN A 366 7.45 -17.75 18.31
N TYR A 367 7.36 -18.28 17.09
CA TYR A 367 7.11 -17.51 15.87
C TYR A 367 5.74 -16.79 15.93
N MET A 368 4.69 -17.45 16.43
CA MET A 368 3.37 -16.85 16.64
C MET A 368 3.39 -15.80 17.76
N GLY A 369 4.13 -16.03 18.85
CA GLY A 369 4.29 -15.06 19.93
C GLY A 369 4.95 -13.76 19.46
N ASP A 370 6.03 -13.86 18.69
CA ASP A 370 6.75 -12.70 18.13
C ASP A 370 5.92 -11.89 17.13
N ARG A 371 4.84 -12.48 16.55
CA ARG A 371 3.93 -11.84 15.60
C ARG A 371 2.55 -11.49 16.16
N GLN A 372 2.35 -11.63 17.46
CA GLN A 372 1.04 -11.37 18.08
C GLN A 372 0.54 -9.93 17.83
N ASP A 373 1.41 -8.93 17.96
CA ASP A 373 1.09 -7.52 17.72
C ASP A 373 0.69 -7.29 16.27
N LEU A 374 1.45 -7.85 15.32
CA LEU A 374 1.14 -7.80 13.89
C LEU A 374 -0.26 -8.40 13.62
N THR A 375 -0.55 -9.55 14.22
CA THR A 375 -1.84 -10.23 14.06
C THR A 375 -3.01 -9.38 14.49
N ILE A 376 -2.89 -8.76 15.67
CA ILE A 376 -3.94 -7.90 16.24
C ILE A 376 -4.15 -6.67 15.36
N ASN A 377 -3.07 -6.03 14.91
CA ASN A 377 -3.14 -4.85 14.08
C ASN A 377 -3.66 -5.16 12.66
N ALA A 378 -3.26 -6.31 12.09
CA ALA A 378 -3.74 -6.77 10.80
C ALA A 378 -5.24 -7.06 10.81
N LYS A 379 -5.77 -7.69 11.89
CA LYS A 379 -7.21 -7.93 12.02
C LYS A 379 -8.00 -6.63 12.02
N LYS A 380 -7.56 -5.63 12.78
CA LYS A 380 -8.21 -4.30 12.79
C LYS A 380 -8.20 -3.64 11.40
N TYR A 381 -7.09 -3.77 10.67
CA TYR A 381 -7.01 -3.16 9.35
C TYR A 381 -7.90 -3.91 8.33
N ARG A 382 -7.97 -5.24 8.42
CA ARG A 382 -8.86 -6.06 7.60
C ARG A 382 -10.33 -5.70 7.81
N GLU A 383 -10.78 -5.38 9.03
CA GLU A 383 -12.14 -4.90 9.28
C GLU A 383 -12.47 -3.65 8.43
N ASN A 384 -11.54 -2.69 8.34
CA ASN A 384 -11.73 -1.52 7.49
C ASN A 384 -11.68 -1.87 5.98
N VAL A 385 -10.85 -2.84 5.60
CA VAL A 385 -10.78 -3.35 4.22
C VAL A 385 -12.07 -4.07 3.86
N ASP A 386 -12.64 -4.84 4.76
CA ASP A 386 -13.91 -5.56 4.55
C ASP A 386 -15.06 -4.56 4.32
N GLU A 387 -15.21 -3.54 5.18
CA GLU A 387 -16.21 -2.46 4.99
C GLU A 387 -15.99 -1.74 3.65
N PHE A 388 -14.74 -1.49 3.28
CA PHE A 388 -14.39 -0.86 2.01
C PHE A 388 -14.82 -1.72 0.81
N VAL A 389 -14.59 -3.03 0.86
CA VAL A 389 -14.98 -4.00 -0.17
C VAL A 389 -16.50 -4.12 -0.27
N GLU A 390 -17.19 -4.24 0.87
CA GLU A 390 -18.64 -4.33 0.93
C GLU A 390 -19.31 -3.13 0.27
N ASN A 391 -18.83 -1.90 0.56
CA ASN A 391 -19.34 -0.67 -0.04
C ASN A 391 -19.13 -0.62 -1.56
N ILE A 392 -17.98 -1.06 -2.08
CA ILE A 392 -17.72 -1.13 -3.52
C ILE A 392 -18.65 -2.15 -4.18
N CYS A 393 -18.82 -3.33 -3.58
CA CYS A 393 -19.69 -4.37 -4.09
C CYS A 393 -21.16 -3.93 -4.11
N ALA A 394 -21.63 -3.25 -3.07
CA ALA A 394 -22.97 -2.66 -3.05
C ALA A 394 -23.15 -1.62 -4.18
N GLY A 395 -22.15 -0.78 -4.42
CA GLY A 395 -22.14 0.16 -5.55
C GLY A 395 -22.19 -0.55 -6.92
N ILE A 396 -21.46 -1.67 -7.09
CA ILE A 396 -21.51 -2.48 -8.33
C ILE A 396 -22.92 -3.04 -8.55
N LEU A 397 -23.55 -3.59 -7.51
CA LEU A 397 -24.91 -4.12 -7.59
C LEU A 397 -25.93 -3.01 -7.88
N LEU A 398 -25.80 -1.84 -7.22
CA LEU A 398 -26.61 -0.66 -7.49
C LEU A 398 -26.56 -0.24 -8.96
N LEU A 399 -25.36 -0.07 -9.50
CA LEU A 399 -25.16 0.27 -10.91
C LEU A 399 -25.68 -0.81 -11.85
N GLY A 400 -25.56 -2.10 -11.46
CA GLY A 400 -26.15 -3.23 -12.16
C GLY A 400 -27.63 -3.09 -12.33
N ARG A 401 -28.35 -2.77 -11.24
CA ARG A 401 -29.80 -2.56 -11.26
C ARG A 401 -30.19 -1.29 -12.02
N LEU A 402 -29.53 -0.17 -11.75
CA LEU A 402 -29.94 1.14 -12.30
C LEU A 402 -29.61 1.30 -13.78
N LEU A 403 -28.38 0.96 -14.19
CA LEU A 403 -27.89 1.24 -15.53
C LEU A 403 -27.96 0.03 -16.46
N PHE A 404 -27.64 -1.15 -15.96
CA PHE A 404 -27.63 -2.38 -16.76
C PHE A 404 -28.94 -3.16 -16.70
N LYS A 405 -29.91 -2.70 -15.87
CA LYS A 405 -31.25 -3.31 -15.68
C LYS A 405 -31.19 -4.79 -15.30
N GLU A 406 -30.13 -5.17 -14.57
CA GLU A 406 -29.94 -6.54 -14.08
C GLU A 406 -30.85 -6.82 -12.88
N ASN A 407 -31.27 -8.09 -12.75
CA ASN A 407 -32.11 -8.50 -11.63
C ASN A 407 -31.24 -8.82 -10.40
N VAL A 408 -30.60 -7.82 -9.84
CA VAL A 408 -29.75 -7.89 -8.64
C VAL A 408 -30.33 -7.01 -7.53
N ASN A 409 -29.93 -7.26 -6.28
CA ASN A 409 -30.36 -6.48 -5.12
C ASN A 409 -29.13 -5.96 -4.36
N GLU A 410 -28.93 -4.66 -4.38
CA GLU A 410 -27.81 -3.96 -3.74
C GLU A 410 -27.87 -3.94 -2.20
N LYS A 411 -29.04 -4.27 -1.62
CA LYS A 411 -29.24 -4.34 -0.16
C LYS A 411 -28.95 -5.73 0.43
N ASP A 412 -28.66 -6.73 -0.42
CA ASP A 412 -28.31 -8.05 0.06
C ASP A 412 -26.97 -8.00 0.83
N LYS A 413 -26.88 -8.79 1.89
CA LYS A 413 -25.66 -8.88 2.69
C LYS A 413 -24.48 -9.32 1.80
N ILE A 414 -23.40 -8.59 1.89
CA ILE A 414 -22.11 -8.94 1.32
C ILE A 414 -21.22 -9.33 2.50
N GLU A 415 -20.43 -10.36 2.35
CA GLU A 415 -19.55 -10.88 3.40
C GLU A 415 -18.19 -11.20 2.82
N VAL A 416 -17.15 -10.64 3.43
CA VAL A 416 -15.76 -10.93 3.07
C VAL A 416 -15.24 -12.04 3.97
N ILE A 417 -14.76 -13.13 3.36
CA ILE A 417 -14.17 -14.25 4.07
C ILE A 417 -12.67 -14.17 3.93
N ASN A 418 -12.02 -13.72 4.99
CA ASN A 418 -10.57 -13.60 5.09
C ASN A 418 -9.91 -14.94 5.42
N THR A 419 -8.77 -15.22 4.83
CA THR A 419 -7.94 -16.37 5.14
C THR A 419 -6.70 -15.95 5.93
N ASP A 420 -6.42 -16.65 7.03
CA ASP A 420 -5.27 -16.33 7.92
C ASP A 420 -3.91 -16.80 7.35
N GLY A 421 -3.77 -16.90 6.03
CA GLY A 421 -2.61 -17.50 5.36
C GLY A 421 -1.26 -16.81 5.57
N PHE A 422 -1.21 -15.63 6.21
CA PHE A 422 0.04 -14.96 6.56
C PHE A 422 0.54 -15.29 7.99
N LEU A 423 -0.33 -15.88 8.83
CA LEU A 423 -0.04 -16.18 10.24
C LEU A 423 0.42 -17.61 10.47
N VAL A 424 -0.12 -18.52 9.69
CA VAL A 424 0.11 -19.96 9.85
C VAL A 424 0.53 -20.51 8.49
N SER A 425 1.64 -21.26 8.44
CA SER A 425 2.03 -21.90 7.20
C SER A 425 0.93 -22.83 6.73
N GLU A 426 0.85 -23.08 5.43
CA GLU A 426 -0.15 -24.02 4.89
C GLU A 426 0.05 -25.44 5.42
N GLU A 427 1.29 -25.75 5.81
CA GLU A 427 1.67 -27.02 6.43
C GLU A 427 1.14 -27.11 7.87
N ASP A 428 1.35 -26.09 8.69
CA ASP A 428 0.81 -26.05 10.07
C ASP A 428 -0.73 -26.07 10.07
N LEU A 429 -1.36 -25.40 9.10
CA LEU A 429 -2.82 -25.48 8.93
C LEU A 429 -3.29 -26.88 8.57
N LYS A 430 -2.57 -27.60 7.70
CA LYS A 430 -2.87 -28.98 7.34
C LYS A 430 -2.74 -29.90 8.55
N GLU A 431 -1.64 -29.77 9.31
CA GLU A 431 -1.42 -30.54 10.54
C GLU A 431 -2.55 -30.30 11.54
N ARG A 432 -2.89 -29.04 11.81
CA ARG A 432 -4.01 -28.69 12.71
C ARG A 432 -5.36 -29.26 12.25
N TYR A 433 -5.65 -29.21 10.95
CA TYR A 433 -6.87 -29.80 10.40
C TYR A 433 -6.89 -31.33 10.57
N ILE A 434 -5.74 -31.99 10.39
CA ILE A 434 -5.59 -33.43 10.61
C ILE A 434 -5.83 -33.77 12.07
N GLU A 435 -5.27 -32.99 13.03
CA GLU A 435 -5.52 -33.16 14.45
C GLU A 435 -6.98 -32.96 14.83
N GLU A 436 -7.63 -31.90 14.33
CA GLU A 436 -9.05 -31.60 14.55
C GLU A 436 -9.95 -32.70 13.99
N ILE A 437 -9.58 -33.32 12.85
CA ILE A 437 -10.27 -34.46 12.26
C ILE A 437 -10.09 -35.69 13.15
N ALA A 438 -8.87 -35.96 13.63
CA ALA A 438 -8.59 -37.09 14.52
C ALA A 438 -9.35 -36.97 15.84
N GLN A 439 -9.58 -35.74 16.34
CA GLN A 439 -10.39 -35.46 17.55
C GLN A 439 -11.91 -35.45 17.29
N GLY A 440 -12.35 -35.62 16.04
CA GLY A 440 -13.76 -35.58 15.68
C GLY A 440 -14.40 -34.18 15.65
N LEU A 441 -13.59 -33.13 15.75
CA LEU A 441 -14.04 -31.73 15.76
C LEU A 441 -14.30 -31.18 14.36
N ARG A 442 -13.77 -31.85 13.33
CA ARG A 442 -13.86 -31.40 11.92
C ARG A 442 -14.08 -32.59 10.97
N SER A 443 -14.75 -32.35 9.84
CA SER A 443 -14.99 -33.40 8.85
C SER A 443 -13.82 -33.54 7.87
N LYS A 444 -13.56 -34.77 7.36
CA LYS A 444 -12.62 -35.03 6.27
C LYS A 444 -12.99 -34.29 5.00
N THR A 445 -14.29 -34.09 4.74
CA THR A 445 -14.80 -33.30 3.61
C THR A 445 -14.27 -31.88 3.63
N SER A 446 -14.23 -31.24 4.82
CA SER A 446 -13.74 -29.86 4.93
C SER A 446 -12.25 -29.73 4.64
N TYR A 447 -11.46 -30.77 4.90
CA TYR A 447 -10.04 -30.83 4.54
C TYR A 447 -9.86 -30.91 3.00
N MET A 448 -10.63 -31.77 2.34
CA MET A 448 -10.56 -31.95 0.89
C MET A 448 -10.99 -30.68 0.14
N VAL A 449 -12.07 -30.05 0.57
CA VAL A 449 -12.52 -28.77 0.02
C VAL A 449 -11.44 -27.68 0.19
N ARG A 450 -10.85 -27.62 1.38
CA ARG A 450 -9.91 -26.55 1.73
C ARG A 450 -8.54 -26.68 1.07
N PHE A 451 -7.96 -27.90 1.06
CA PHE A 451 -6.57 -28.12 0.68
C PHE A 451 -6.37 -28.86 -0.64
N MET A 452 -7.41 -29.55 -1.13
CA MET A 452 -7.38 -30.27 -2.41
C MET A 452 -8.14 -29.54 -3.52
N GLY A 453 -8.83 -28.41 -3.19
CA GLY A 453 -9.57 -27.62 -4.17
C GLY A 453 -10.83 -28.27 -4.73
N MET A 454 -11.35 -29.29 -4.05
CA MET A 454 -12.56 -30.00 -4.45
C MET A 454 -13.82 -29.23 -4.08
N THR A 455 -14.88 -29.38 -4.85
CA THR A 455 -16.22 -28.96 -4.44
C THR A 455 -16.72 -29.87 -3.31
N GLU A 456 -17.71 -29.40 -2.56
CA GLU A 456 -18.29 -30.22 -1.47
C GLU A 456 -18.87 -31.55 -1.96
N GLU A 457 -19.42 -31.56 -3.18
CA GLU A 457 -19.95 -32.76 -3.82
C GLU A 457 -18.87 -33.74 -4.25
N GLU A 458 -17.78 -33.25 -4.86
CA GLU A 458 -16.60 -34.04 -5.21
C GLU A 458 -15.93 -34.64 -3.99
N ALA A 459 -15.78 -33.86 -2.92
CA ALA A 459 -15.20 -34.31 -1.65
C ALA A 459 -16.05 -35.39 -0.97
N LYS A 460 -17.38 -35.34 -1.07
CA LYS A 460 -18.26 -36.39 -0.57
C LYS A 460 -18.14 -37.67 -1.39
N GLN A 461 -18.04 -37.55 -2.72
CA GLN A 461 -17.85 -38.70 -3.62
C GLN A 461 -16.52 -39.41 -3.38
N GLU A 462 -15.45 -38.61 -3.19
CA GLU A 462 -14.13 -39.14 -2.92
C GLU A 462 -14.03 -39.84 -1.55
N LEU A 463 -14.69 -39.28 -0.52
CA LEU A 463 -14.82 -39.98 0.78
C LEU A 463 -15.61 -41.29 0.68
N ALA A 464 -16.62 -41.36 -0.16
CA ALA A 464 -17.38 -42.62 -0.41
C ALA A 464 -16.44 -43.66 -1.04
N ARG A 465 -15.62 -43.29 -2.03
CA ARG A 465 -14.62 -44.18 -2.66
C ARG A 465 -13.60 -44.68 -1.67
N ILE A 466 -13.02 -43.79 -0.85
CA ILE A 466 -12.05 -44.19 0.19
C ILE A 466 -12.67 -45.18 1.16
N ASN A 467 -13.91 -44.97 1.60
CA ASN A 467 -14.61 -45.89 2.48
C ASN A 467 -14.90 -47.25 1.83
N GLU A 468 -15.20 -47.28 0.52
CA GLU A 468 -15.35 -48.53 -0.24
C GLU A 468 -14.01 -49.28 -0.34
N GLU A 469 -12.94 -48.61 -0.66
CA GLU A 469 -11.57 -49.19 -0.71
C GLU A 469 -11.14 -49.74 0.65
N ASP A 470 -11.36 -49.00 1.73
CA ASP A 470 -11.08 -49.46 3.10
C ASP A 470 -11.93 -50.67 3.49
N SER A 471 -13.20 -50.74 3.07
CA SER A 471 -14.07 -51.88 3.31
C SER A 471 -13.65 -53.13 2.52
N LEU A 472 -13.23 -52.97 1.27
CA LEU A 472 -12.69 -54.05 0.42
C LEU A 472 -11.34 -54.57 0.96
N SER A 473 -10.46 -53.68 1.40
CA SER A 473 -9.19 -54.08 2.01
C SER A 473 -9.37 -54.81 3.35
N SER A 474 -10.35 -54.42 4.14
CA SER A 474 -10.69 -55.10 5.41
C SER A 474 -11.33 -56.48 5.21
N LEU A 475 -11.91 -56.78 4.02
CA LEU A 475 -12.46 -58.06 3.65
C LEU A 475 -11.43 -59.00 2.99
N GLY A 476 -10.14 -58.58 2.87
CA GLY A 476 -9.09 -59.44 2.32
C GLY A 476 -9.16 -59.69 0.80
N LEU A 477 -9.95 -58.86 0.09
CA LEU A 477 -10.08 -58.90 -1.39
C LEU A 477 -9.15 -57.87 -2.02
N THR A 478 -7.84 -58.02 -1.86
CA THR A 478 -6.85 -57.39 -2.74
C THR A 478 -6.67 -58.24 -3.96
N ASN A 479 -6.87 -57.68 -5.14
CA ASN A 479 -6.49 -58.32 -6.40
C ASN A 479 -4.98 -58.48 -6.46
N GLU A 480 -4.48 -59.62 -5.94
CA GLU A 480 -3.24 -60.25 -6.38
C GLU A 480 -3.65 -61.21 -7.51
N ASP A 481 -3.62 -60.73 -8.74
CA ASP A 481 -3.37 -61.56 -9.93
C ASP A 481 -3.36 -60.65 -11.17
N GLU A 482 -2.14 -60.27 -11.55
CA GLU A 482 -1.73 -60.16 -12.96
C GLU A 482 -0.19 -60.09 -13.00
N GLY A 483 0.41 -61.26 -13.02
CA GLY A 483 1.82 -61.46 -13.25
C GLY A 483 2.08 -62.82 -13.79
N ASN A 484 1.86 -63.02 -15.08
CA ASN A 484 2.53 -64.02 -15.88
C ASN A 484 2.78 -63.47 -17.28
#